data_aa64b55f5846faa05ef2b3fc136c42b7
#
_entry.id   aa64b55f5846faa05ef2b3fc136c42b7
#
_cell.length_a   1.000
_cell.length_b   1.000
_cell.length_c   1.000
_cell.angle_alpha   90.00
_cell.angle_beta   90.00
_cell.angle_gamma   90.00
#
_symmetry.space_group_name_H-M   'P 1'
#
loop_
_entity.id
_entity.type
_entity.pdbx_description
1 polymer ?
#
loop_
_entity_poly.entity_id
_entity_poly.type
_entity_poly.pdbx_seq_one_letter_code
_entity_poly.pdbx_strand_id
1 'polypeptide(L)'
;MRAEPWCLIVDENIDTSPGNIEPEDDAWLDMARDAHTQSTDWFDASLRKNVEKAMAHFNNRHAPGSKYHSESYKFRSKGFRPKTRASVRRNEAAASVAFFSTQDMVHIAAENGADESQKVSASILTELVNYRLDDSIPWFKTLIGAYQDALNTGVVISHQVWDYDEESAEMPMLGEDGAQAFDESGEPVTQTMRQVLIDKPRIDLVAIENF
;
A
#
# COMPACT_ATOMS: atom_id res chain seq x y z
N MET A 1 8.60 -39.55 2.95
CA MET A 1 9.36 -38.41 2.39
C MET A 1 9.10 -37.23 3.30
N ARG A 2 10.10 -36.74 4.02
CA ARG A 2 9.97 -35.58 4.92
C ARG A 2 10.09 -34.32 4.06
N ALA A 3 9.09 -33.46 4.12
CA ALA A 3 9.18 -32.12 3.57
C ALA A 3 10.19 -31.32 4.38
N GLU A 4 11.22 -30.84 3.72
CA GLU A 4 12.18 -29.91 4.32
C GLU A 4 11.52 -28.55 4.53
N PRO A 5 11.65 -27.93 5.71
CA PRO A 5 11.18 -26.58 5.90
C PRO A 5 12.07 -25.64 5.08
N TRP A 6 11.45 -24.78 4.28
CA TRP A 6 12.12 -23.68 3.59
C TRP A 6 12.68 -22.71 4.64
N CYS A 7 13.84 -23.04 5.16
CA CYS A 7 14.64 -22.11 5.94
C CYS A 7 15.25 -21.13 4.93
N LEU A 8 14.71 -19.93 4.84
CA LEU A 8 15.42 -18.82 4.24
C LEU A 8 16.69 -18.63 5.09
N ILE A 9 17.82 -19.07 4.56
CA ILE A 9 19.14 -18.73 5.09
C ILE A 9 19.24 -17.20 4.86
N VAL A 10 18.87 -16.44 5.87
CA VAL A 10 19.26 -15.05 5.93
C VAL A 10 20.74 -15.06 6.20
N ASP A 11 21.52 -14.70 5.20
CA ASP A 11 22.94 -14.51 5.33
C ASP A 11 23.16 -13.42 6.39
N GLU A 12 23.65 -13.80 7.58
CA GLU A 12 23.90 -12.88 8.71
C GLU A 12 25.02 -11.86 8.43
N ASN A 13 25.51 -11.80 7.19
CA ASN A 13 26.61 -10.95 6.75
C ASN A 13 26.18 -9.96 5.66
N ILE A 14 24.99 -9.37 5.78
CA ILE A 14 24.71 -8.15 5.01
C ILE A 14 25.49 -7.03 5.69
N ASP A 15 26.67 -6.76 5.16
CA ASP A 15 27.45 -5.57 5.49
C ASP A 15 26.62 -4.32 5.14
N THR A 16 25.99 -3.73 6.14
CA THR A 16 25.25 -2.46 6.01
C THR A 16 26.14 -1.23 6.09
N SER A 17 27.47 -1.41 6.07
CA SER A 17 28.39 -0.31 5.88
C SER A 17 28.07 0.38 4.54
N PRO A 18 28.19 1.70 4.40
CA PRO A 18 28.12 2.34 3.08
C PRO A 18 29.32 1.85 2.28
N GLY A 19 29.15 0.69 1.66
CA GLY A 19 30.16 0.00 0.91
C GLY A 19 30.61 0.84 -0.27
N ASN A 20 31.84 0.62 -0.73
CA ASN A 20 32.32 1.13 -1.98
C ASN A 20 31.28 0.87 -3.08
N ILE A 21 30.59 1.94 -3.50
CA ILE A 21 29.69 1.92 -4.65
C ILE A 21 30.57 1.59 -5.84
N GLU A 22 30.32 0.43 -6.46
CA GLU A 22 31.07 0.06 -7.66
C GLU A 22 30.67 1.00 -8.82
N PRO A 23 31.54 1.23 -9.83
CA PRO A 23 31.22 2.12 -10.94
C PRO A 23 29.95 1.75 -11.73
N GLU A 24 29.55 0.48 -11.69
CA GLU A 24 28.28 0.00 -12.26
C GLU A 24 27.06 0.48 -11.47
N ASP A 25 27.18 0.60 -10.15
CA ASP A 25 26.11 1.11 -9.26
C ASP A 25 25.88 2.61 -9.50
N ASP A 26 26.94 3.39 -9.77
CA ASP A 26 26.81 4.80 -10.14
C ASP A 26 26.01 4.96 -11.45
N ALA A 27 26.23 4.12 -12.45
CA ALA A 27 25.50 4.17 -13.71
C ALA A 27 24.01 3.86 -13.52
N TRP A 28 23.67 2.93 -12.68
CA TRP A 28 22.27 2.63 -12.31
C TRP A 28 21.62 3.78 -11.55
N LEU A 29 22.34 4.38 -10.64
CA LEU A 29 21.86 5.51 -9.85
C LEU A 29 21.60 6.74 -10.74
N ASP A 30 22.48 7.03 -11.68
CA ASP A 30 22.31 8.12 -12.63
C ASP A 30 21.12 7.86 -13.56
N MET A 31 20.97 6.63 -14.07
CA MET A 31 19.80 6.25 -14.87
C MET A 31 18.49 6.42 -14.08
N ALA A 32 18.47 6.01 -12.82
CA ALA A 32 17.29 6.16 -11.95
C ALA A 32 16.97 7.65 -11.70
N ARG A 33 17.98 8.48 -11.47
CA ARG A 33 17.81 9.93 -11.29
C ARG A 33 17.28 10.61 -12.56
N ASP A 34 17.85 10.25 -13.71
CA ASP A 34 17.40 10.77 -14.99
C ASP A 34 15.96 10.36 -15.29
N ALA A 35 15.60 9.11 -15.07
CA ALA A 35 14.24 8.62 -15.24
C ALA A 35 13.26 9.35 -14.32
N HIS A 36 13.62 9.54 -13.05
CA HIS A 36 12.83 10.31 -12.09
C HIS A 36 12.65 11.76 -12.54
N THR A 37 13.74 12.43 -12.95
CA THR A 37 13.70 13.82 -13.43
C THR A 37 12.81 13.97 -14.66
N GLN A 38 12.97 13.09 -15.65
CA GLN A 38 12.16 13.10 -16.87
C GLN A 38 10.67 12.85 -16.56
N SER A 39 10.38 11.91 -15.65
CA SER A 39 9.02 11.62 -15.23
C SER A 39 8.37 12.80 -14.52
N THR A 40 9.11 13.44 -13.61
CA THR A 40 8.64 14.62 -12.86
C THR A 40 8.39 15.81 -13.78
N ASP A 41 9.31 16.08 -14.69
CA ASP A 41 9.20 17.18 -15.67
C ASP A 41 7.99 16.97 -16.59
N TRP A 42 7.77 15.73 -17.04
CA TRP A 42 6.59 15.39 -17.85
C TRP A 42 5.29 15.56 -17.06
N PHE A 43 5.26 15.10 -15.82
CA PHE A 43 4.11 15.24 -14.94
C PHE A 43 3.76 16.72 -14.73
N ASP A 44 4.75 17.55 -14.41
CA ASP A 44 4.58 18.98 -14.15
C ASP A 44 4.12 19.74 -15.39
N ALA A 45 4.67 19.40 -16.55
CA ALA A 45 4.31 20.04 -17.82
C ALA A 45 2.91 19.64 -18.31
N SER A 46 2.52 18.38 -18.15
CA SER A 46 1.37 17.80 -18.84
C SER A 46 0.17 17.54 -17.93
N LEU A 47 0.39 16.96 -16.72
CA LEU A 47 -0.69 16.46 -15.87
C LEU A 47 -1.04 17.39 -14.72
N ARG A 48 -0.08 18.01 -14.05
CA ARG A 48 -0.29 18.79 -12.82
C ARG A 48 -1.44 19.79 -12.94
N LYS A 49 -1.44 20.57 -14.02
CA LYS A 49 -2.50 21.58 -14.26
C LYS A 49 -3.89 20.98 -14.41
N ASN A 50 -3.98 19.80 -15.02
CA ASN A 50 -5.25 19.11 -15.20
C ASN A 50 -5.73 18.50 -13.89
N VAL A 51 -4.84 17.93 -13.11
CA VAL A 51 -5.11 17.39 -11.77
C VAL A 51 -5.58 18.50 -10.83
N GLU A 52 -4.87 19.62 -10.74
CA GLU A 52 -5.25 20.78 -9.93
C GLU A 52 -6.63 21.31 -10.32
N LYS A 53 -6.92 21.40 -11.61
CA LYS A 53 -8.23 21.81 -12.11
C LYS A 53 -9.33 20.81 -11.73
N ALA A 54 -9.09 19.52 -11.89
CA ALA A 54 -10.04 18.47 -11.54
C ALA A 54 -10.33 18.47 -10.04
N MET A 55 -9.29 18.53 -9.21
CA MET A 55 -9.41 18.61 -7.76
C MET A 55 -10.12 19.90 -7.29
N ALA A 56 -9.83 21.04 -7.92
CA ALA A 56 -10.55 22.27 -7.61
C ALA A 56 -12.06 22.12 -7.89
N HIS A 57 -12.44 21.55 -9.03
CA HIS A 57 -13.83 21.32 -9.38
C HIS A 57 -14.51 20.30 -8.45
N PHE A 58 -13.83 19.24 -8.07
CA PHE A 58 -14.34 18.28 -7.10
C PHE A 58 -14.55 18.92 -5.72
N ASN A 59 -13.64 19.80 -5.30
CA ASN A 59 -13.72 20.55 -4.05
C ASN A 59 -14.64 21.80 -4.12
N ASN A 60 -15.45 21.92 -5.19
CA ASN A 60 -16.38 23.04 -5.40
C ASN A 60 -15.68 24.40 -5.47
N ARG A 61 -14.48 24.44 -6.01
CA ARG A 61 -13.69 25.65 -6.19
C ARG A 61 -13.48 25.93 -7.68
N HIS A 62 -13.32 27.20 -8.01
CA HIS A 62 -12.90 27.57 -9.35
C HIS A 62 -11.44 27.21 -9.56
N ALA A 63 -11.12 26.71 -10.75
CA ALA A 63 -9.75 26.30 -11.09
C ALA A 63 -8.78 27.49 -10.96
N PRO A 64 -7.53 27.22 -10.55
CA PRO A 64 -6.47 28.23 -10.58
C PRO A 64 -6.36 28.87 -11.96
N GLY A 65 -6.06 30.17 -12.01
CA GLY A 65 -5.96 30.93 -13.27
C GLY A 65 -7.30 31.23 -13.97
N SER A 66 -8.45 30.81 -13.40
CA SER A 66 -9.75 31.16 -13.96
C SER A 66 -10.11 32.67 -13.75
N LYS A 67 -10.98 33.18 -14.61
CA LYS A 67 -11.46 34.58 -14.50
C LYS A 67 -12.00 34.96 -13.12
N TYR A 68 -12.46 34.03 -12.34
CA TYR A 68 -13.03 34.25 -11.00
C TYR A 68 -11.96 34.63 -9.96
N HIS A 69 -10.67 34.42 -10.26
CA HIS A 69 -9.55 34.88 -9.44
C HIS A 69 -8.95 36.21 -9.90
N SER A 70 -9.42 36.76 -11.03
CA SER A 70 -8.96 38.05 -11.55
C SER A 70 -9.46 39.24 -10.74
N GLU A 71 -8.73 40.35 -10.74
CA GLU A 71 -9.10 41.60 -10.04
C GLU A 71 -10.45 42.14 -10.51
N SER A 72 -10.76 41.97 -11.81
CA SER A 72 -12.05 42.38 -12.39
C SER A 72 -13.27 41.62 -11.82
N TYR A 73 -13.04 40.48 -11.16
CA TYR A 73 -14.08 39.66 -10.54
C TYR A 73 -14.11 39.74 -9.00
N LYS A 74 -13.30 40.61 -8.39
CA LYS A 74 -13.12 40.71 -6.93
C LYS A 74 -14.45 40.92 -6.18
N PHE A 75 -15.34 41.74 -6.72
CA PHE A 75 -16.64 42.11 -6.11
C PHE A 75 -17.83 41.40 -6.77
N ARG A 76 -17.62 40.40 -7.64
CA ARG A 76 -18.70 39.69 -8.32
C ARG A 76 -19.00 38.37 -7.63
N SER A 77 -20.21 37.86 -7.84
CA SER A 77 -20.60 36.54 -7.34
C SER A 77 -19.72 35.44 -7.92
N LYS A 78 -19.16 34.63 -7.05
CA LYS A 78 -18.32 33.47 -7.38
C LYS A 78 -19.06 32.14 -7.13
N GLY A 79 -20.38 32.12 -7.32
CA GLY A 79 -21.20 30.93 -7.14
C GLY A 79 -20.68 29.76 -7.96
N PHE A 80 -20.54 28.59 -7.33
CA PHE A 80 -20.09 27.36 -7.94
C PHE A 80 -21.21 26.31 -7.85
N ARG A 81 -21.47 25.60 -8.95
CA ARG A 81 -22.38 24.45 -8.95
C ARG A 81 -21.57 23.16 -8.89
N PRO A 82 -21.71 22.33 -7.84
CA PRO A 82 -20.89 21.14 -7.62
C PRO A 82 -21.29 19.95 -8.50
N LYS A 83 -21.35 20.13 -9.82
CA LYS A 83 -21.76 19.07 -10.75
C LYS A 83 -20.77 17.92 -10.78
N THR A 84 -19.48 18.21 -10.80
CA THR A 84 -18.41 17.19 -10.82
C THR A 84 -18.51 16.31 -9.59
N ARG A 85 -18.53 16.90 -8.40
CA ARG A 85 -18.65 16.15 -7.14
C ARG A 85 -19.93 15.31 -7.09
N ALA A 86 -21.06 15.88 -7.52
CA ALA A 86 -22.33 15.15 -7.53
C ALA A 86 -22.30 13.96 -8.50
N SER A 87 -21.67 14.12 -9.67
CA SER A 87 -21.50 13.04 -10.64
C SER A 87 -20.57 11.94 -10.13
N VAL A 88 -19.41 12.31 -9.57
CA VAL A 88 -18.45 11.35 -8.99
C VAL A 88 -19.11 10.56 -7.86
N ARG A 89 -19.78 11.23 -6.91
CA ARG A 89 -20.46 10.55 -5.80
C ARG A 89 -21.59 9.62 -6.24
N ARG A 90 -22.29 9.96 -7.32
CA ARG A 90 -23.32 9.07 -7.88
C ARG A 90 -22.70 7.82 -8.50
N ASN A 91 -21.61 7.98 -9.25
CA ASN A 91 -20.89 6.83 -9.85
C ASN A 91 -20.24 5.97 -8.77
N GLU A 92 -19.65 6.58 -7.74
CA GLU A 92 -19.07 5.90 -6.59
C GLU A 92 -20.12 5.03 -5.86
N ALA A 93 -21.34 5.58 -5.64
CA ALA A 93 -22.42 4.82 -5.04
C ALA A 93 -22.89 3.64 -5.93
N ALA A 94 -22.95 3.82 -7.24
CA ALA A 94 -23.27 2.73 -8.15
C ALA A 94 -22.16 1.67 -8.20
N ALA A 95 -20.90 2.09 -8.22
CA ALA A 95 -19.75 1.20 -8.23
C ALA A 95 -19.64 0.40 -6.92
N SER A 96 -19.92 1.00 -5.78
CA SER A 96 -19.91 0.30 -4.49
C SER A 96 -20.89 -0.86 -4.45
N VAL A 97 -22.09 -0.67 -5.01
CA VAL A 97 -23.07 -1.76 -5.13
C VAL A 97 -22.59 -2.83 -6.10
N ALA A 98 -21.98 -2.44 -7.22
CA ALA A 98 -21.51 -3.40 -8.21
C ALA A 98 -20.32 -4.25 -7.71
N PHE A 99 -19.35 -3.62 -7.03
CA PHE A 99 -18.17 -4.31 -6.55
C PHE A 99 -18.39 -5.15 -5.29
N PHE A 100 -19.32 -4.73 -4.43
CA PHE A 100 -19.59 -5.39 -3.15
C PHE A 100 -20.98 -6.05 -3.10
N SER A 101 -21.48 -6.48 -4.27
CA SER A 101 -22.77 -7.19 -4.36
C SER A 101 -22.67 -8.63 -3.85
N THR A 102 -21.49 -9.22 -3.86
CA THR A 102 -21.19 -10.57 -3.37
C THR A 102 -20.28 -10.52 -2.16
N GLN A 103 -20.36 -11.53 -1.31
CA GLN A 103 -19.50 -11.65 -0.13
C GLN A 103 -18.05 -11.94 -0.52
N ASP A 104 -17.87 -12.80 -1.54
CA ASP A 104 -16.56 -13.13 -2.09
C ASP A 104 -16.18 -12.10 -3.16
N MET A 105 -15.09 -11.37 -2.91
CA MET A 105 -14.58 -10.35 -3.83
C MET A 105 -13.66 -10.92 -4.89
N VAL A 106 -12.96 -12.01 -4.55
CA VAL A 106 -11.99 -12.66 -5.41
C VAL A 106 -12.34 -14.14 -5.52
N HIS A 107 -12.31 -14.66 -6.74
CA HIS A 107 -12.45 -16.08 -7.02
C HIS A 107 -11.22 -16.57 -7.79
N ILE A 108 -10.54 -17.57 -7.25
CA ILE A 108 -9.37 -18.20 -7.86
C ILE A 108 -9.80 -19.54 -8.44
N ALA A 109 -9.67 -19.69 -9.75
CA ALA A 109 -9.97 -20.94 -10.45
C ALA A 109 -8.68 -21.74 -10.66
N ALA A 110 -8.79 -23.06 -10.59
CA ALA A 110 -7.70 -23.96 -10.96
C ALA A 110 -7.43 -23.88 -12.47
N GLU A 111 -6.18 -23.79 -12.88
CA GLU A 111 -5.78 -23.77 -14.28
C GLU A 111 -6.15 -25.08 -14.98
N ASN A 112 -5.91 -26.21 -14.31
CA ASN A 112 -6.36 -27.52 -14.78
C ASN A 112 -7.54 -28.01 -13.94
N GLY A 113 -8.74 -27.87 -14.49
CA GLY A 113 -9.97 -28.33 -13.84
C GLY A 113 -10.12 -29.85 -13.68
N ALA A 114 -9.21 -30.67 -14.24
CA ALA A 114 -9.18 -32.11 -14.03
C ALA A 114 -8.32 -32.53 -12.83
N ASP A 115 -7.47 -31.62 -12.31
CA ASP A 115 -6.60 -31.89 -11.17
C ASP A 115 -7.29 -31.48 -9.85
N GLU A 116 -7.63 -32.47 -9.05
CA GLU A 116 -8.30 -32.27 -7.77
C GLU A 116 -7.43 -31.51 -6.75
N SER A 117 -6.11 -31.73 -6.78
CA SER A 117 -5.17 -31.03 -5.92
C SER A 117 -5.15 -29.53 -6.21
N GLN A 118 -5.17 -29.13 -7.49
CA GLN A 118 -5.24 -27.74 -7.89
C GLN A 118 -6.58 -27.08 -7.51
N LYS A 119 -7.68 -27.81 -7.58
CA LYS A 119 -8.98 -27.28 -7.13
C LYS A 119 -9.03 -26.99 -5.65
N VAL A 120 -8.52 -27.93 -4.84
CA VAL A 120 -8.44 -27.75 -3.38
C VAL A 120 -7.53 -26.55 -3.04
N SER A 121 -6.38 -26.45 -3.69
CA SER A 121 -5.46 -25.32 -3.51
C SER A 121 -6.11 -23.99 -3.90
N ALA A 122 -6.81 -23.94 -5.02
CA ALA A 122 -7.53 -22.75 -5.48
C ALA A 122 -8.65 -22.33 -4.51
N SER A 123 -9.38 -23.31 -3.94
CA SER A 123 -10.40 -23.04 -2.92
C SER A 123 -9.78 -22.45 -1.66
N ILE A 124 -8.72 -23.04 -1.14
CA ILE A 124 -8.01 -22.54 0.04
C ILE A 124 -7.47 -21.12 -0.19
N LEU A 125 -6.86 -20.88 -1.38
CA LEU A 125 -6.37 -19.55 -1.73
C LEU A 125 -7.50 -18.52 -1.86
N THR A 126 -8.65 -18.92 -2.40
CA THR A 126 -9.83 -18.06 -2.47
C THR A 126 -10.30 -17.62 -1.09
N GLU A 127 -10.44 -18.57 -0.17
CA GLU A 127 -10.84 -18.28 1.22
C GLU A 127 -9.80 -17.40 1.92
N LEU A 128 -8.51 -17.70 1.78
CA LEU A 128 -7.43 -16.94 2.39
C LEU A 128 -7.40 -15.48 1.90
N VAL A 129 -7.49 -15.28 0.58
CA VAL A 129 -7.45 -13.92 0.00
C VAL A 129 -8.67 -13.12 0.44
N ASN A 130 -9.88 -13.69 0.38
CA ASN A 130 -11.09 -13.01 0.84
C ASN A 130 -11.03 -12.67 2.33
N TYR A 131 -10.54 -13.59 3.18
CA TYR A 131 -10.31 -13.31 4.59
C TYR A 131 -9.34 -12.13 4.80
N ARG A 132 -8.21 -12.09 4.06
CA ARG A 132 -7.25 -11.00 4.16
C ARG A 132 -7.83 -9.65 3.69
N LEU A 133 -8.65 -9.65 2.65
CA LEU A 133 -9.31 -8.45 2.15
C LEU A 133 -10.40 -7.92 3.11
N ASP A 134 -11.02 -8.80 3.88
CA ASP A 134 -12.07 -8.43 4.84
C ASP A 134 -11.48 -7.97 6.18
N ASP A 135 -10.50 -8.72 6.71
CA ASP A 135 -9.95 -8.54 8.05
C ASP A 135 -8.71 -7.64 8.10
N SER A 136 -7.72 -7.93 7.25
CA SER A 136 -6.40 -7.29 7.36
C SER A 136 -6.27 -6.00 6.56
N ILE A 137 -6.96 -5.91 5.43
CA ILE A 137 -6.90 -4.78 4.51
C ILE A 137 -8.25 -4.07 4.53
N PRO A 138 -8.32 -2.74 4.71
CA PRO A 138 -9.58 -2.00 4.62
C PRO A 138 -10.02 -1.87 3.15
N TRP A 139 -10.28 -3.02 2.48
CA TRP A 139 -10.44 -3.14 1.04
C TRP A 139 -11.56 -2.28 0.48
N PHE A 140 -12.70 -2.24 1.16
CA PHE A 140 -13.81 -1.37 0.77
C PHE A 140 -13.37 0.09 0.65
N LYS A 141 -12.70 0.60 1.68
CA LYS A 141 -12.23 1.99 1.71
C LYS A 141 -11.18 2.25 0.62
N THR A 142 -10.26 1.32 0.45
CA THR A 142 -9.18 1.39 -0.55
C THR A 142 -9.75 1.39 -1.96
N LEU A 143 -10.64 0.45 -2.29
CA LEU A 143 -11.21 0.35 -3.63
C LEU A 143 -12.09 1.54 -3.98
N ILE A 144 -12.94 2.01 -3.06
CA ILE A 144 -13.79 3.19 -3.30
C ILE A 144 -12.94 4.46 -3.41
N GLY A 145 -11.88 4.59 -2.61
CA GLY A 145 -10.92 5.69 -2.74
C GLY A 145 -10.20 5.67 -4.09
N ALA A 146 -9.71 4.51 -4.51
CA ALA A 146 -9.10 4.31 -5.82
C ALA A 146 -10.06 4.69 -6.98
N TYR A 147 -11.31 4.26 -6.88
CA TYR A 147 -12.33 4.60 -7.87
C TYR A 147 -12.63 6.10 -7.93
N GLN A 148 -12.66 6.77 -6.78
CA GLN A 148 -12.80 8.22 -6.70
C GLN A 148 -11.63 8.95 -7.37
N ASP A 149 -10.40 8.50 -7.12
CA ASP A 149 -9.19 9.05 -7.73
C ASP A 149 -9.19 8.83 -9.25
N ALA A 150 -9.56 7.63 -9.70
CA ALA A 150 -9.71 7.33 -11.12
C ALA A 150 -10.69 8.26 -11.83
N LEU A 151 -11.83 8.55 -11.21
CA LEU A 151 -12.85 9.45 -11.77
C LEU A 151 -12.42 10.92 -11.76
N ASN A 152 -11.59 11.33 -10.80
CA ASN A 152 -11.16 12.72 -10.68
C ASN A 152 -9.93 13.02 -11.54
N THR A 153 -8.91 12.19 -11.45
CA THR A 153 -7.59 12.46 -12.03
C THR A 153 -7.28 11.60 -13.25
N GLY A 154 -8.00 10.48 -13.40
CA GLY A 154 -7.77 9.49 -14.45
C GLY A 154 -6.63 8.53 -14.15
N VAL A 155 -5.97 8.66 -13.00
CA VAL A 155 -4.85 7.81 -12.57
C VAL A 155 -5.07 7.38 -11.14
N VAL A 156 -4.71 6.13 -10.85
CA VAL A 156 -4.69 5.56 -9.50
C VAL A 156 -3.34 4.94 -9.26
N ILE A 157 -2.76 5.25 -8.13
CA ILE A 157 -1.48 4.71 -7.69
C ILE A 157 -1.69 4.03 -6.37
N SER A 158 -1.31 2.76 -6.28
CA SER A 158 -1.34 2.00 -5.04
C SER A 158 0.06 1.48 -4.70
N HIS A 159 0.38 1.55 -3.43
CA HIS A 159 1.59 0.98 -2.85
C HIS A 159 1.20 -0.28 -2.07
N GLN A 160 1.76 -1.40 -2.50
CA GLN A 160 1.52 -2.70 -1.86
C GLN A 160 2.79 -3.10 -1.13
N VAL A 161 2.69 -3.29 0.17
CA VAL A 161 3.81 -3.68 1.02
C VAL A 161 3.40 -4.79 1.97
N TRP A 162 4.38 -5.54 2.42
CA TRP A 162 4.23 -6.42 3.56
C TRP A 162 4.67 -5.65 4.80
N ASP A 163 3.72 -5.41 5.70
CA ASP A 163 3.95 -4.69 6.95
C ASP A 163 4.36 -5.72 8.00
N TYR A 164 5.64 -5.69 8.34
CA TYR A 164 6.23 -6.60 9.32
C TYR A 164 6.90 -5.78 10.41
N ASP A 165 6.50 -6.03 11.64
CA ASP A 165 7.09 -5.38 12.81
C ASP A 165 7.26 -6.42 13.92
N GLU A 166 8.45 -6.47 14.49
CA GLU A 166 8.78 -7.35 15.59
C GLU A 166 9.41 -6.58 16.76
N GLU A 167 9.06 -6.94 17.95
CA GLU A 167 9.67 -6.44 19.17
C GLU A 167 10.48 -7.55 19.82
N SER A 168 11.72 -7.23 20.17
CA SER A 168 12.59 -8.11 20.92
C SER A 168 12.56 -7.70 22.39
N ALA A 169 12.06 -8.57 23.23
CA ALA A 169 12.05 -8.38 24.68
C ALA A 169 13.01 -9.37 25.35
N GLU A 170 13.83 -8.86 26.24
CA GLU A 170 14.63 -9.72 27.12
C GLU A 170 13.75 -10.23 28.26
N MET A 171 13.55 -11.53 28.30
CA MET A 171 12.80 -12.19 29.38
C MET A 171 13.74 -13.02 30.23
N PRO A 172 13.54 -13.06 31.55
CA PRO A 172 14.32 -13.92 32.41
C PRO A 172 14.10 -15.39 32.04
N MET A 173 15.17 -16.14 31.89
CA MET A 173 15.10 -17.58 31.68
C MET A 173 14.66 -18.24 32.98
N LEU A 174 13.61 -19.07 32.90
CA LEU A 174 13.14 -19.82 34.06
C LEU A 174 13.76 -21.22 34.05
N GLY A 175 14.26 -21.65 35.20
CA GLY A 175 14.71 -23.03 35.41
C GLY A 175 13.55 -24.02 35.49
N GLU A 176 13.85 -25.31 35.62
CA GLU A 176 12.85 -26.38 35.74
C GLU A 176 11.89 -26.19 36.93
N ASP A 177 12.33 -25.48 37.95
CA ASP A 177 11.56 -25.19 39.19
C ASP A 177 10.68 -23.95 39.04
N GLY A 178 10.67 -23.28 37.87
CA GLY A 178 9.96 -22.03 37.62
C GLY A 178 10.60 -20.80 38.26
N ALA A 179 11.78 -20.92 38.85
CA ALA A 179 12.58 -19.83 39.38
C ALA A 179 13.49 -19.24 38.28
N GLN A 180 13.87 -17.98 38.43
CA GLN A 180 14.82 -17.34 37.50
C GLN A 180 16.17 -18.07 37.50
N ALA A 181 16.67 -18.38 36.33
CA ALA A 181 17.98 -19.01 36.17
C ALA A 181 19.09 -17.95 36.34
N PHE A 182 20.16 -18.32 37.02
CA PHE A 182 21.38 -17.51 37.21
C PHE A 182 22.57 -18.24 36.60
N ASP A 183 23.51 -17.49 36.06
CA ASP A 183 24.76 -18.04 35.57
C ASP A 183 25.76 -18.37 36.73
N GLU A 184 26.92 -18.89 36.40
CA GLU A 184 27.96 -19.21 37.39
C GLU A 184 28.48 -17.96 38.12
N SER A 185 28.25 -16.76 37.59
CA SER A 185 28.65 -15.47 38.17
C SER A 185 27.56 -14.90 39.06
N GLY A 186 26.36 -15.52 39.11
CA GLY A 186 25.21 -15.04 39.89
C GLY A 186 24.41 -13.95 39.15
N GLU A 187 24.65 -13.74 37.87
CA GLU A 187 23.84 -12.84 37.04
C GLU A 187 22.62 -13.56 36.46
N PRO A 188 21.50 -12.86 36.33
CA PRO A 188 20.29 -13.45 35.78
C PRO A 188 20.49 -13.77 34.29
N VAL A 189 20.26 -15.03 33.92
CA VAL A 189 20.25 -15.42 32.50
C VAL A 189 18.99 -14.92 31.85
N THR A 190 19.13 -14.08 30.81
CA THR A 190 18.01 -13.55 30.02
C THR A 190 17.97 -14.28 28.66
N GLN A 191 16.77 -14.50 28.18
CA GLN A 191 16.54 -15.01 26.82
C GLN A 191 15.83 -13.92 26.01
N THR A 192 16.35 -13.61 24.84
CA THR A 192 15.68 -12.71 23.90
C THR A 192 14.50 -13.44 23.26
N MET A 193 13.30 -13.00 23.59
CA MET A 193 12.10 -13.45 22.88
C MET A 193 11.72 -12.42 21.84
N ARG A 194 11.51 -12.89 20.61
CA ARG A 194 10.96 -12.06 19.52
C ARG A 194 9.47 -12.28 19.46
N GLN A 195 8.74 -11.20 19.60
CA GLN A 195 7.29 -11.17 19.43
C GLN A 195 6.95 -10.41 18.17
N VAL A 196 6.31 -11.09 17.22
CA VAL A 196 5.79 -10.44 16.01
C VAL A 196 4.56 -9.62 16.39
N LEU A 197 4.62 -8.31 16.19
CA LEU A 197 3.54 -7.37 16.44
C LEU A 197 2.64 -7.22 15.23
N ILE A 198 3.24 -7.11 14.05
CA ILE A 198 2.53 -6.94 12.78
C ILE A 198 3.13 -7.88 11.75
N ASP A 199 2.27 -8.65 11.08
CA ASP A 199 2.67 -9.56 9.98
C ASP A 199 1.49 -9.66 9.01
N LYS A 200 1.32 -8.62 8.18
CA LYS A 200 0.17 -8.55 7.27
C LYS A 200 0.46 -7.75 6.01
N PRO A 201 -0.24 -8.07 4.90
CA PRO A 201 -0.20 -7.24 3.72
C PRO A 201 -0.90 -5.90 3.97
N ARG A 202 -0.37 -4.83 3.41
CA ARG A 202 -0.96 -3.48 3.43
C ARG A 202 -1.02 -2.93 2.02
N ILE A 203 -2.15 -2.28 1.70
CA ILE A 203 -2.38 -1.60 0.44
C ILE A 203 -2.77 -0.16 0.74
N ASP A 204 -1.90 0.77 0.40
CA ASP A 204 -2.12 2.20 0.56
C ASP A 204 -2.34 2.86 -0.79
N LEU A 205 -3.23 3.85 -0.84
CA LEU A 205 -3.37 4.73 -1.98
C LEU A 205 -2.38 5.87 -1.87
N VAL A 206 -1.64 6.10 -2.94
CA VAL A 206 -0.70 7.21 -3.03
C VAL A 206 -1.38 8.33 -3.81
N ALA A 207 -1.44 9.52 -3.20
CA ALA A 207 -1.95 10.70 -3.90
C ALA A 207 -1.05 11.02 -5.09
N ILE A 208 -1.66 11.35 -6.22
CA ILE A 208 -0.92 11.67 -7.47
C ILE A 208 0.06 12.83 -7.30
N GLU A 209 -0.16 13.68 -6.30
CA GLU A 209 0.72 14.81 -5.96
C GLU A 209 2.03 14.36 -5.29
N ASN A 210 2.05 13.15 -4.75
CA ASN A 210 3.16 12.56 -3.98
C ASN A 210 3.89 11.46 -4.78
N PHE A 211 3.59 11.34 -6.06
CA PHE A 211 4.19 10.33 -6.94
C PHE A 211 5.29 10.92 -7.82
#